data_2373358b04a6b630dfc1669134e12338
#
_entry.id   2373358b04a6b630dfc1669134e12338
#
_cell.length_a   1.000
_cell.length_b   1.000
_cell.length_c   1.000
_cell.angle_alpha   90.00
_cell.angle_beta   90.00
_cell.angle_gamma   90.00
#
_symmetry.space_group_name_H-M   'P 1'
#
loop_
_entity.id
_entity.type
_entity.pdbx_description
1 polymer ?
#
loop_
_entity_poly.entity_id
_entity_poly.type
_entity_poly.pdbx_seq_one_letter_code
_entity_poly.pdbx_strand_id
1 'polypeptide(L)'
;MACRPRACAFFTVYGPWGRPDMAPMLFAKAILAGEPIRVFNQGQMRRDFTYIDDIVEGVVRCLDKPATADLTFDPLQPNPATASAPHRLFNIGNAQPVELLRFIEHLECALGRKAIKEFLPMQPGDVVATAADTSALEAWVGFRPSTPLEEGLERFAAWVKDYPFP
;
A
#
# COMPACT_ATOMS: atom_id res chain seq x y z
N MET A 1 16.96 -18.70 -22.96
CA MET A 1 16.52 -18.68 -21.56
C MET A 1 15.07 -18.20 -21.55
N ALA A 2 14.10 -19.01 -21.09
CA ALA A 2 12.71 -18.60 -21.12
C ALA A 2 12.45 -17.55 -20.02
N CYS A 3 11.84 -16.42 -20.39
CA CYS A 3 11.40 -15.41 -19.42
C CYS A 3 10.30 -16.02 -18.52
N ARG A 4 10.40 -15.79 -17.20
CA ARG A 4 9.42 -16.26 -16.19
C ARG A 4 8.88 -15.05 -15.44
N PRO A 5 8.01 -14.22 -16.09
CA PRO A 5 7.57 -12.97 -15.52
C PRO A 5 6.72 -13.18 -14.27
N ARG A 6 6.98 -12.33 -13.29
CA ARG A 6 6.16 -12.11 -12.10
C ARG A 6 5.84 -10.64 -12.06
N ALA A 7 4.59 -10.32 -11.86
CA ALA A 7 4.14 -8.96 -11.65
C ALA A 7 3.58 -8.82 -10.23
N CYS A 8 3.91 -7.74 -9.54
CA CYS A 8 3.37 -7.41 -8.24
C CYS A 8 2.56 -6.12 -8.37
N ALA A 9 1.30 -6.17 -7.96
CA ALA A 9 0.43 -5.01 -7.88
C ALA A 9 0.38 -4.53 -6.42
N PHE A 10 0.69 -3.26 -6.21
CA PHE A 10 0.71 -2.64 -4.89
C PHE A 10 -0.53 -1.77 -4.69
N PHE A 11 -1.00 -1.70 -3.45
CA PHE A 11 -2.06 -0.78 -3.03
C PHE A 11 -1.44 0.50 -2.44
N THR A 12 -1.98 1.05 -1.37
CA THR A 12 -1.42 2.27 -0.79
C THR A 12 -0.21 1.95 0.09
N VAL A 13 0.98 2.05 -0.48
CA VAL A 13 2.24 1.84 0.26
C VAL A 13 2.62 3.11 1.01
N TYR A 14 3.07 2.95 2.27
CA TYR A 14 3.60 4.04 3.07
C TYR A 14 4.88 3.61 3.81
N GLY A 15 5.67 4.58 4.22
CA GLY A 15 6.95 4.34 4.91
C GLY A 15 8.07 5.25 4.40
N PRO A 16 9.32 5.03 4.85
CA PRO A 16 10.50 5.72 4.36
C PRO A 16 10.61 5.70 2.83
N TRP A 17 11.08 6.80 2.25
CA TRP A 17 11.25 6.97 0.80
C TRP A 17 9.96 6.84 -0.02
N GLY A 18 8.80 7.04 0.63
CA GLY A 18 7.51 7.08 -0.05
C GLY A 18 7.45 8.19 -1.11
N ARG A 19 6.57 8.01 -2.10
CA ARG A 19 6.36 9.02 -3.15
C ARG A 19 5.87 10.34 -2.54
N PRO A 20 6.50 11.49 -2.87
CA PRO A 20 6.18 12.78 -2.25
C PRO A 20 4.77 13.29 -2.56
N ASP A 21 4.16 12.83 -3.65
CA ASP A 21 2.80 13.19 -4.10
C ASP A 21 1.68 12.30 -3.51
N MET A 22 2.04 11.29 -2.69
CA MET A 22 1.07 10.42 -2.04
C MET A 22 0.61 10.97 -0.69
N ALA A 23 -0.64 10.68 -0.33
CA ALA A 23 -1.28 11.20 0.88
C ALA A 23 -0.44 11.03 2.18
N PRO A 24 0.19 9.89 2.48
CA PRO A 24 1.02 9.76 3.67
C PRO A 24 2.14 10.81 3.77
N MET A 25 2.85 11.07 2.65
CA MET A 25 3.93 12.06 2.60
C MET A 25 3.40 13.49 2.64
N LEU A 26 2.34 13.78 1.87
CA LEU A 26 1.69 15.11 1.86
C LEU A 26 1.16 15.47 3.24
N PHE A 27 0.51 14.53 3.92
CA PHE A 27 -0.02 14.75 5.26
C PHE A 27 1.09 14.98 6.28
N ALA A 28 2.13 14.13 6.27
CA ALA A 28 3.26 14.29 7.19
C ALA A 28 3.95 15.64 7.00
N LYS A 29 4.22 16.04 5.76
CA LYS A 29 4.83 17.35 5.44
C LYS A 29 3.97 18.51 5.96
N ALA A 30 2.68 18.51 5.63
CA ALA A 30 1.78 19.60 6.05
C ALA A 30 1.60 19.65 7.58
N ILE A 31 1.45 18.51 8.25
CA ILE A 31 1.34 18.44 9.72
C ILE A 31 2.60 18.99 10.39
N LEU A 32 3.79 18.62 9.90
CA LEU A 32 5.06 19.12 10.44
C LEU A 32 5.25 20.62 10.17
N ALA A 33 4.76 21.13 9.03
CA ALA A 33 4.79 22.56 8.70
C ALA A 33 3.68 23.37 9.41
N GLY A 34 2.68 22.72 10.00
CA GLY A 34 1.51 23.41 10.56
C GLY A 34 0.54 23.92 9.49
N GLU A 35 0.59 23.32 8.30
CA GLU A 35 -0.27 23.65 7.16
C GLU A 35 -1.50 22.75 7.11
N PRO A 36 -2.61 23.17 6.47
CA PRO A 36 -3.81 22.35 6.31
C PRO A 36 -3.54 21.12 5.43
N ILE A 37 -4.14 19.98 5.81
CA ILE A 37 -4.23 18.78 4.97
C ILE A 37 -5.59 18.72 4.29
N ARG A 38 -5.62 18.36 3.00
CA ARG A 38 -6.86 18.19 2.24
C ARG A 38 -7.42 16.80 2.45
N VAL A 39 -8.62 16.74 3.02
CA VAL A 39 -9.32 15.49 3.33
C VAL A 39 -10.52 15.35 2.39
N PHE A 40 -10.33 14.61 1.31
CA PHE A 40 -11.37 14.40 0.29
C PHE A 40 -12.49 13.49 0.77
N ASN A 41 -13.66 13.59 0.10
CA ASN A 41 -14.88 12.85 0.43
C ASN A 41 -15.27 12.95 1.91
N GLN A 42 -15.06 14.11 2.53
CA GLN A 42 -15.32 14.33 3.95
C GLN A 42 -14.61 13.31 4.88
N GLY A 43 -13.51 12.69 4.40
CA GLY A 43 -12.81 11.62 5.10
C GLY A 43 -13.47 10.25 5.03
N GLN A 44 -14.58 10.10 4.33
CA GLN A 44 -15.32 8.85 4.17
C GLN A 44 -14.69 7.96 3.10
N MET A 45 -13.43 7.60 3.31
CA MET A 45 -12.64 6.77 2.41
C MET A 45 -11.92 5.69 3.22
N ARG A 46 -11.73 4.54 2.60
CA ARG A 46 -10.96 3.43 3.18
C ARG A 46 -9.84 3.04 2.21
N ARG A 47 -8.65 2.82 2.76
CA ARG A 47 -7.49 2.39 1.97
C ARG A 47 -6.80 1.22 2.66
N ASP A 48 -6.31 0.30 1.84
CA ASP A 48 -5.41 -0.75 2.29
C ASP A 48 -3.99 -0.18 2.36
N PHE A 49 -3.63 0.30 3.56
CA PHE A 49 -2.29 0.85 3.83
C PHE A 49 -1.32 -0.28 4.17
N THR A 50 -0.24 -0.37 3.41
CA THR A 50 0.78 -1.40 3.59
C THR A 50 2.14 -0.77 3.85
N TYR A 51 2.81 -1.21 4.92
CA TYR A 51 4.13 -0.70 5.26
C TYR A 51 5.19 -1.17 4.25
N ILE A 52 6.17 -0.33 3.96
CA ILE A 52 7.15 -0.56 2.90
C ILE A 52 7.95 -1.85 3.09
N ASP A 53 8.33 -2.21 4.33
CA ASP A 53 9.12 -3.42 4.59
C ASP A 53 8.35 -4.69 4.21
N ASP A 54 7.04 -4.72 4.44
CA ASP A 54 6.18 -5.84 4.02
C ASP A 54 6.12 -5.94 2.48
N ILE A 55 6.12 -4.81 1.78
CA ILE A 55 6.17 -4.80 0.31
C ILE A 55 7.51 -5.38 -0.18
N VAL A 56 8.61 -4.91 0.40
CA VAL A 56 9.97 -5.35 0.03
C VAL A 56 10.12 -6.86 0.28
N GLU A 57 9.69 -7.34 1.44
CA GLU A 57 9.74 -8.78 1.77
C GLU A 57 8.92 -9.60 0.77
N GLY A 58 7.71 -9.18 0.45
CA GLY A 58 6.87 -9.85 -0.55
C GLY A 58 7.52 -9.91 -1.93
N VAL A 59 8.15 -8.82 -2.37
CA VAL A 59 8.87 -8.75 -3.66
C VAL A 59 10.09 -9.67 -3.66
N VAL A 60 10.89 -9.67 -2.59
CA VAL A 60 12.09 -10.52 -2.48
C VAL A 60 11.69 -11.98 -2.53
N ARG A 61 10.68 -12.41 -1.78
CA ARG A 61 10.19 -13.79 -1.83
C ARG A 61 9.65 -14.19 -3.21
N CYS A 62 9.00 -13.27 -3.91
CA CYS A 62 8.59 -13.52 -5.31
C CYS A 62 9.79 -13.63 -6.25
N LEU A 63 10.90 -12.92 -5.98
CA LEU A 63 12.15 -13.04 -6.74
C LEU A 63 12.77 -14.43 -6.58
N ASP A 64 12.80 -14.94 -5.37
CA ASP A 64 13.42 -16.23 -5.03
C ASP A 64 12.59 -17.43 -5.53
N LYS A 65 11.29 -17.24 -5.79
CA LYS A 65 10.42 -18.31 -6.31
C LYS A 65 9.91 -18.00 -7.73
N PRO A 66 10.61 -18.48 -8.78
CA PRO A 66 10.23 -18.25 -10.18
C PRO A 66 8.84 -18.76 -10.51
N ALA A 67 8.11 -18.00 -11.34
CA ALA A 67 6.81 -18.42 -11.82
C ALA A 67 6.87 -19.75 -12.56
N THR A 68 5.85 -20.59 -12.39
CA THR A 68 5.60 -21.81 -13.15
C THR A 68 4.34 -21.68 -13.99
N ALA A 69 4.24 -22.48 -15.05
CA ALA A 69 3.01 -22.60 -15.82
C ALA A 69 1.86 -23.05 -14.91
N ASP A 70 0.68 -22.56 -15.20
CA ASP A 70 -0.57 -23.06 -14.61
C ASP A 70 -1.10 -24.19 -15.50
N LEU A 71 -1.02 -25.43 -15.01
CA LEU A 71 -1.46 -26.60 -15.73
C LEU A 71 -2.99 -26.72 -15.83
N THR A 72 -3.71 -25.91 -15.04
CA THR A 72 -5.18 -25.84 -15.02
C THR A 72 -5.73 -24.64 -15.79
N PHE A 73 -4.86 -23.88 -16.47
CA PHE A 73 -5.27 -22.69 -17.23
C PHE A 73 -6.26 -23.04 -18.33
N ASP A 74 -7.45 -22.45 -18.25
CA ASP A 74 -8.49 -22.60 -19.27
C ASP A 74 -8.56 -21.32 -20.14
N PRO A 75 -8.24 -21.39 -21.45
CA PRO A 75 -8.32 -20.24 -22.34
C PRO A 75 -9.75 -19.74 -22.59
N LEU A 76 -10.77 -20.54 -22.29
CA LEU A 76 -12.19 -20.15 -22.40
C LEU A 76 -12.69 -19.40 -21.15
N GLN A 77 -12.00 -19.60 -20.00
CA GLN A 77 -12.26 -18.89 -18.75
C GLN A 77 -10.92 -18.43 -18.13
N PRO A 78 -10.22 -17.49 -18.78
CA PRO A 78 -8.87 -17.14 -18.40
C PRO A 78 -8.81 -16.43 -17.05
N ASN A 79 -7.91 -16.89 -16.17
CA ASN A 79 -7.52 -16.14 -14.99
C ASN A 79 -6.36 -15.20 -15.39
N PRO A 80 -6.52 -13.85 -15.32
CA PRO A 80 -5.49 -12.92 -15.75
C PRO A 80 -4.22 -12.95 -14.88
N ALA A 81 -4.28 -13.55 -13.68
CA ALA A 81 -3.14 -13.71 -12.79
C ALA A 81 -2.24 -14.91 -13.12
N THR A 82 -2.67 -15.81 -14.02
CA THR A 82 -1.93 -17.02 -14.40
C THR A 82 -1.96 -17.23 -15.92
N ALA A 83 -1.12 -18.15 -16.42
CA ALA A 83 -1.13 -18.54 -17.82
C ALA A 83 -0.62 -19.98 -17.99
N SER A 84 -0.88 -20.58 -19.15
CA SER A 84 -0.26 -21.83 -19.59
C SER A 84 1.27 -21.75 -19.75
N ALA A 85 1.81 -20.52 -19.87
CA ALA A 85 3.24 -20.23 -19.78
C ALA A 85 3.62 -19.79 -18.35
N PRO A 86 4.91 -19.80 -17.95
CA PRO A 86 5.36 -19.31 -16.65
C PRO A 86 5.05 -17.81 -16.48
N HIS A 87 3.91 -17.48 -15.90
CA HIS A 87 3.44 -16.14 -15.60
C HIS A 87 2.64 -16.16 -14.29
N ARG A 88 2.90 -15.20 -13.39
CA ARG A 88 2.12 -14.99 -12.17
C ARG A 88 1.98 -13.50 -11.88
N LEU A 89 0.77 -13.09 -11.48
CA LEU A 89 0.48 -11.77 -10.94
C LEU A 89 0.04 -11.91 -9.49
N PHE A 90 0.63 -11.09 -8.60
CA PHE A 90 0.30 -11.09 -7.17
C PHE A 90 -0.08 -9.68 -6.72
N ASN A 91 -1.14 -9.58 -5.92
CA ASN A 91 -1.38 -8.40 -5.11
C ASN A 91 -0.53 -8.48 -3.84
N ILE A 92 0.12 -7.38 -3.49
CA ILE A 92 0.81 -7.23 -2.21
C ILE A 92 0.14 -6.07 -1.47
N GLY A 93 -0.50 -6.38 -0.35
CA GLY A 93 -1.23 -5.46 0.49
C GLY A 93 -1.48 -6.05 1.87
N ASN A 94 -1.89 -5.22 2.83
CA ASN A 94 -2.14 -5.66 4.20
C ASN A 94 -3.48 -6.42 4.35
N ALA A 95 -4.37 -6.33 3.35
CA ALA A 95 -5.72 -6.89 3.34
C ALA A 95 -6.59 -6.41 4.54
N GLN A 96 -6.27 -5.25 5.10
CA GLN A 96 -6.95 -4.63 6.23
C GLN A 96 -7.25 -3.15 5.93
N PRO A 97 -8.31 -2.85 5.15
CA PRO A 97 -8.66 -1.48 4.80
C PRO A 97 -8.96 -0.64 6.05
N VAL A 98 -8.27 0.48 6.19
CA VAL A 98 -8.40 1.43 7.30
C VAL A 98 -9.11 2.69 6.81
N GLU A 99 -9.96 3.28 7.66
CA GLU A 99 -10.58 4.57 7.40
C GLU A 99 -9.53 5.69 7.36
N LEU A 100 -9.67 6.61 6.40
CA LEU A 100 -8.71 7.69 6.21
C LEU A 100 -8.54 8.56 7.45
N LEU A 101 -9.64 8.84 8.17
CA LEU A 101 -9.58 9.64 9.40
C LEU A 101 -8.81 8.91 10.50
N ARG A 102 -8.97 7.59 10.63
CA ARG A 102 -8.20 6.78 11.57
C ARG A 102 -6.71 6.78 11.22
N PHE A 103 -6.37 6.67 9.93
CA PHE A 103 -4.98 6.82 9.48
C PHE A 103 -4.40 8.16 9.90
N ILE A 104 -5.13 9.27 9.69
CA ILE A 104 -4.71 10.62 10.09
C ILE A 104 -4.51 10.71 11.60
N GLU A 105 -5.42 10.15 12.41
CA GLU A 105 -5.32 10.14 13.87
C GLU A 105 -4.04 9.43 14.35
N HIS A 106 -3.72 8.27 13.80
CA HIS A 106 -2.48 7.55 14.12
C HIS A 106 -1.24 8.32 13.67
N LEU A 107 -1.29 8.98 12.50
CA LEU A 107 -0.20 9.81 12.03
C LEU A 107 0.02 11.04 12.93
N GLU A 108 -1.07 11.71 13.38
CA GLU A 108 -1.02 12.80 14.37
C GLU A 108 -0.31 12.35 15.66
N CYS A 109 -0.69 11.17 16.17
CA CYS A 109 -0.07 10.61 17.38
C CYS A 109 1.42 10.35 17.17
N ALA A 110 1.81 9.72 16.06
CA ALA A 110 3.21 9.39 15.76
C ALA A 110 4.08 10.64 15.54
N LEU A 111 3.54 11.69 14.93
CA LEU A 111 4.23 12.97 14.71
C LEU A 111 4.24 13.85 15.97
N GLY A 112 3.33 13.62 16.91
CA GLY A 112 3.14 14.46 18.10
C GLY A 112 2.51 15.82 17.79
N ARG A 113 1.79 15.95 16.67
CA ARG A 113 1.14 17.19 16.20
C ARG A 113 -0.23 16.91 15.63
N LYS A 114 -1.20 17.81 15.87
CA LYS A 114 -2.53 17.73 15.28
C LYS A 114 -2.56 18.31 13.88
N ALA A 115 -3.31 17.65 12.99
CA ALA A 115 -3.56 18.12 11.63
C ALA A 115 -4.64 19.22 11.62
N ILE A 116 -4.44 20.24 10.82
CA ILE A 116 -5.50 21.18 10.42
C ILE A 116 -6.19 20.52 9.21
N LYS A 117 -7.43 20.07 9.39
CA LYS A 117 -8.16 19.31 8.35
C LYS A 117 -9.06 20.23 7.53
N GLU A 118 -8.82 20.30 6.22
CA GLU A 118 -9.70 20.94 5.25
C GLU A 118 -10.51 19.85 4.53
N PHE A 119 -11.81 19.76 4.85
CA PHE A 119 -12.69 18.77 4.26
C PHE A 119 -13.19 19.21 2.89
N LEU A 120 -13.01 18.37 1.88
CA LEU A 120 -13.34 18.64 0.50
C LEU A 120 -14.27 17.57 -0.08
N PRO A 121 -15.06 17.90 -1.13
CA PRO A 121 -15.81 16.89 -1.89
C PRO A 121 -14.90 15.82 -2.46
N MET A 122 -15.48 14.67 -2.83
CA MET A 122 -14.76 13.60 -3.52
C MET A 122 -14.21 14.09 -4.86
N GLN A 123 -12.97 13.72 -5.17
CA GLN A 123 -12.38 14.04 -6.46
C GLN A 123 -12.96 13.12 -7.55
N PRO A 124 -13.17 13.65 -8.79
CA PRO A 124 -13.56 12.81 -9.92
C PRO A 124 -12.54 11.71 -10.19
N GLY A 125 -13.01 10.48 -10.35
CA GLY A 125 -12.17 9.33 -10.63
C GLY A 125 -11.53 8.66 -9.41
N ASP A 126 -11.70 9.21 -8.20
CA ASP A 126 -11.25 8.53 -6.98
C ASP A 126 -12.24 7.42 -6.57
N VAL A 127 -11.78 6.48 -5.74
CA VAL A 127 -12.59 5.35 -5.27
C VAL A 127 -12.80 5.43 -3.75
N VAL A 128 -13.98 5.00 -3.29
CA VAL A 128 -14.33 5.08 -1.86
C VAL A 128 -13.50 4.12 -1.03
N ALA A 129 -13.24 2.91 -1.53
CA ALA A 129 -12.49 1.89 -0.80
C ALA A 129 -11.57 1.08 -1.71
N THR A 130 -10.42 0.69 -1.18
CA THR A 130 -9.52 -0.31 -1.79
C THR A 130 -9.17 -1.39 -0.77
N ALA A 131 -9.11 -2.64 -1.22
CA ALA A 131 -8.64 -3.78 -0.42
C ALA A 131 -7.87 -4.74 -1.32
N ALA A 132 -6.75 -5.27 -0.84
CA ALA A 132 -5.99 -6.28 -1.53
C ALA A 132 -6.52 -7.68 -1.18
N ASP A 133 -6.75 -8.52 -2.19
CA ASP A 133 -6.75 -9.97 -1.98
C ASP A 133 -5.33 -10.49 -2.18
N THR A 134 -4.71 -10.91 -1.10
CA THR A 134 -3.32 -11.39 -1.03
C THR A 134 -3.21 -12.91 -0.93
N SER A 135 -4.32 -13.62 -1.04
CA SER A 135 -4.39 -15.09 -0.89
C SER A 135 -3.45 -15.83 -1.86
N ALA A 136 -3.35 -15.35 -3.11
CA ALA A 136 -2.46 -15.94 -4.10
C ALA A 136 -0.96 -15.75 -3.75
N LEU A 137 -0.58 -14.60 -3.17
CA LEU A 137 0.78 -14.36 -2.68
C LEU A 137 1.10 -15.30 -1.52
N GLU A 138 0.22 -15.35 -0.52
CA GLU A 138 0.37 -16.19 0.66
C GLU A 138 0.52 -17.67 0.28
N ALA A 139 -0.34 -18.17 -0.58
CA ALA A 139 -0.26 -19.55 -1.10
C ALA A 139 1.03 -19.81 -1.89
N TRP A 140 1.55 -18.80 -2.60
CA TRP A 140 2.73 -18.95 -3.44
C TRP A 140 4.03 -18.90 -2.66
N VAL A 141 4.22 -17.89 -1.79
CA VAL A 141 5.51 -17.65 -1.11
C VAL A 141 5.45 -17.84 0.41
N GLY A 142 4.30 -18.22 0.97
CA GLY A 142 4.15 -18.44 2.42
C GLY A 142 4.31 -17.14 3.23
N PHE A 143 3.95 -15.98 2.65
CA PHE A 143 4.10 -14.68 3.29
C PHE A 143 2.83 -13.85 3.11
N ARG A 144 2.47 -13.15 4.18
CA ARG A 144 1.38 -12.17 4.20
C ARG A 144 1.86 -10.91 4.92
N PRO A 145 1.71 -9.72 4.32
CA PRO A 145 1.90 -8.45 5.00
C PRO A 145 1.11 -8.38 6.31
N SER A 146 1.74 -7.92 7.38
CA SER A 146 1.11 -7.96 8.71
C SER A 146 1.56 -6.84 9.65
N THR A 147 2.40 -5.91 9.20
CA THR A 147 2.83 -4.77 10.02
C THR A 147 1.62 -3.95 10.47
N PRO A 148 1.37 -3.82 11.80
CA PRO A 148 0.29 -2.99 12.31
C PRO A 148 0.45 -1.54 11.87
N LEU A 149 -0.69 -0.85 11.61
CA LEU A 149 -0.67 0.53 11.13
C LEU A 149 0.08 1.45 12.09
N GLU A 150 -0.16 1.30 13.37
CA GLU A 150 0.46 2.09 14.44
C GLU A 150 1.99 1.97 14.40
N GLU A 151 2.50 0.73 14.36
CA GLU A 151 3.94 0.45 14.32
C GLU A 151 4.59 1.01 13.05
N GLY A 152 3.96 0.80 11.90
CA GLY A 152 4.46 1.33 10.63
C GLY A 152 4.48 2.86 10.61
N LEU A 153 3.47 3.52 11.20
CA LEU A 153 3.42 4.98 11.29
C LEU A 153 4.42 5.56 12.29
N GLU A 154 4.72 4.87 13.39
CA GLU A 154 5.79 5.26 14.31
C GLU A 154 7.15 5.25 13.62
N ARG A 155 7.48 4.18 12.89
CA ARG A 155 8.71 4.07 12.09
C ARG A 155 8.78 5.14 10.99
N PHE A 156 7.67 5.37 10.30
CA PHE A 156 7.56 6.41 9.28
C PHE A 156 7.74 7.80 9.88
N ALA A 157 7.09 8.11 11.00
CA ALA A 157 7.21 9.39 11.69
C ALA A 157 8.64 9.66 12.21
N ALA A 158 9.33 8.62 12.70
CA ALA A 158 10.73 8.74 13.10
C ALA A 158 11.61 9.16 11.92
N TRP A 159 11.45 8.48 10.77
CA TRP A 159 12.20 8.79 9.57
C TRP A 159 11.86 10.19 8.99
N VAL A 160 10.57 10.54 8.91
CA VAL A 160 10.14 11.77 8.24
C VAL A 160 10.51 13.04 9.00
N LYS A 161 10.69 12.97 10.33
CA LYS A 161 11.15 14.09 11.15
C LYS A 161 12.57 14.54 10.79
N ASP A 162 13.41 13.62 10.34
CA ASP A 162 14.79 13.88 9.93
C ASP A 162 14.92 14.05 8.40
N TYR A 163 13.81 13.87 7.66
CA TYR A 163 13.79 13.97 6.20
C TYR A 163 13.70 15.43 5.75
N PRO A 164 14.70 15.92 4.97
CA PRO A 164 14.63 17.27 4.43
C PRO A 164 13.62 17.35 3.29
N PHE A 165 12.41 17.78 3.59
CA PHE A 165 11.43 18.06 2.53
C PHE A 165 11.94 19.20 1.64
N PRO A 166 11.97 19.00 0.31
CA PRO A 166 12.35 20.05 -0.62
C PRO A 166 11.31 21.18 -0.68
#